data_35816753cb8b7bedf6914c382d54f85d
#
_entry.id   35816753cb8b7bedf6914c382d54f85d
#
_cell.length_a   1.000
_cell.length_b   1.000
_cell.length_c   1.000
_cell.angle_alpha   90.00
_cell.angle_beta   90.00
_cell.angle_gamma   90.00
#
_symmetry.space_group_name_H-M   'P 1'
#
loop_
_entity.id
_entity.type
_entity.pdbx_description
1 polymer ?
#
loop_
_entity_poly.entity_id
_entity_poly.type
_entity_poly.pdbx_seq_one_letter_code
_entity_poly.pdbx_strand_id
1 'polypeptide(L)'
;MNWRFAYAIGFHPWEETDPPFARKISQLFDREEKGRQPPYGLALDLGTGSGIWGIELAKRGWQVTGIDIVDKALQRARDRVQKTGVDMRLVRGDVTALRAAGIGSDFRLVLDTGTFHDLNSAQREAMGREVSAVTARDAIVLLLVWPKRRRPLIRGASRSEVEAAFPGWKVTDVEPSHFRPPKILELLLKPDEHWYRLRRE
;
A
#
# COMPACT_ATOMS: atom_id res chain seq x y z
N MET A 1 -7.01 -13.49 -2.58
CA MET A 1 -5.90 -14.48 -2.59
C MET A 1 -5.62 -14.95 -1.16
N ASN A 2 -5.15 -16.20 -0.96
CA ASN A 2 -4.68 -16.61 0.39
C ASN A 2 -3.19 -16.24 0.54
N TRP A 3 -2.92 -15.04 1.03
CA TRP A 3 -1.57 -14.50 1.17
C TRP A 3 -0.66 -15.33 2.09
N ARG A 4 -1.24 -15.89 3.18
CA ARG A 4 -0.49 -16.78 4.09
C ARG A 4 0.04 -18.00 3.36
N PHE A 5 -0.78 -18.60 2.50
CA PHE A 5 -0.38 -19.75 1.70
C PHE A 5 0.65 -19.35 0.64
N ALA A 6 0.46 -18.23 -0.06
CA ALA A 6 1.39 -17.73 -1.07
C ALA A 6 2.80 -17.52 -0.48
N TYR A 7 2.91 -16.83 0.65
CA TYR A 7 4.19 -16.68 1.36
C TYR A 7 4.72 -18.00 1.93
N ALA A 8 3.84 -18.96 2.30
CA ALA A 8 4.26 -20.26 2.80
C ALA A 8 5.01 -21.09 1.75
N ILE A 9 4.56 -21.03 0.49
CA ILE A 9 5.15 -21.78 -0.63
C ILE A 9 6.19 -20.99 -1.42
N GLY A 10 6.55 -19.75 -0.98
CA GLY A 10 7.52 -18.90 -1.67
C GLY A 10 7.00 -18.28 -2.97
N PHE A 11 5.69 -18.28 -3.21
CA PHE A 11 5.08 -17.64 -4.38
C PHE A 11 4.73 -16.19 -4.07
N HIS A 12 5.60 -15.26 -4.49
CA HIS A 12 5.41 -13.81 -4.28
C HIS A 12 5.92 -13.00 -5.48
N PRO A 13 5.38 -13.22 -6.69
CA PRO A 13 5.84 -12.55 -7.93
C PRO A 13 5.64 -11.02 -7.89
N TRP A 14 4.81 -10.50 -7.01
CA TRP A 14 4.64 -9.05 -6.79
C TRP A 14 5.84 -8.37 -6.12
N GLU A 15 6.79 -9.15 -5.59
CA GLU A 15 8.05 -8.62 -5.07
C GLU A 15 9.09 -8.35 -6.17
N GLU A 16 8.90 -8.91 -7.35
CA GLU A 16 9.72 -8.60 -8.52
C GLU A 16 9.31 -7.23 -9.07
N THR A 17 10.13 -6.24 -8.78
CA THR A 17 9.81 -4.87 -9.12
C THR A 17 10.14 -4.57 -10.58
N ASP A 18 9.11 -4.40 -11.40
CA ASP A 18 9.22 -3.93 -12.77
C ASP A 18 9.71 -2.46 -12.82
N PRO A 19 10.77 -2.13 -13.61
CA PRO A 19 11.32 -0.78 -13.64
C PRO A 19 10.32 0.33 -13.98
N PRO A 20 9.37 0.19 -14.93
CA PRO A 20 8.30 1.17 -15.14
C PRO A 20 7.43 1.41 -13.92
N PHE A 21 7.06 0.36 -13.20
CA PHE A 21 6.28 0.47 -11.94
C PHE A 21 7.08 1.18 -10.84
N ALA A 22 8.35 0.81 -10.67
CA ALA A 22 9.24 1.45 -9.70
C ALA A 22 9.41 2.95 -9.98
N ARG A 23 9.58 3.35 -11.25
CA ARG A 23 9.62 4.76 -11.64
C ARG A 23 8.32 5.48 -11.33
N LYS A 24 7.16 4.82 -11.59
CA LYS A 24 5.86 5.43 -11.32
C LYS A 24 5.65 5.69 -9.83
N ILE A 25 5.95 4.72 -8.97
CA ILE A 25 5.79 4.90 -7.53
C ILE A 25 6.77 5.95 -6.98
N SER A 26 8.00 6.02 -7.52
CA SER A 26 8.95 7.08 -7.18
C SER A 26 8.40 8.47 -7.51
N GLN A 27 7.80 8.65 -8.69
CA GLN A 27 7.16 9.92 -9.09
C GLN A 27 5.99 10.30 -8.17
N LEU A 28 5.24 9.32 -7.66
CA LEU A 28 4.18 9.58 -6.68
C LEU A 28 4.78 10.12 -5.37
N PHE A 29 5.86 9.52 -4.89
CA PHE A 29 6.57 10.01 -3.69
C PHE A 29 7.17 11.41 -3.92
N ASP A 30 7.85 11.63 -5.05
CA ASP A 30 8.41 12.94 -5.42
C ASP A 30 7.35 14.05 -5.37
N ARG A 31 6.11 13.74 -5.79
CA ARG A 31 4.99 14.68 -5.73
C ARG A 31 4.62 15.06 -4.30
N GLU A 32 4.56 14.08 -3.38
CA GLU A 32 4.18 14.31 -1.97
C GLU A 32 5.32 14.96 -1.16
N GLU A 33 6.55 14.87 -1.65
CA GLU A 33 7.76 15.46 -1.06
C GLU A 33 8.06 16.85 -1.60
N LYS A 34 7.47 17.22 -2.75
CA LYS A 34 7.76 18.47 -3.46
C LYS A 34 7.58 19.71 -2.57
N GLY A 35 8.63 20.55 -2.52
CA GLY A 35 8.64 21.78 -1.73
C GLY A 35 8.83 21.56 -0.23
N ARG A 36 9.15 20.33 0.18
CA ARG A 36 9.41 19.96 1.58
C ARG A 36 10.85 19.48 1.74
N GLN A 37 11.32 19.43 2.98
CA GLN A 37 12.63 18.86 3.33
C GLN A 37 12.41 17.72 4.34
N PRO A 38 13.24 16.66 4.32
CA PRO A 38 13.17 15.62 5.33
C PRO A 38 13.54 16.17 6.73
N PRO A 39 13.00 15.59 7.80
CA PRO A 39 12.06 14.47 7.82
C PRO A 39 10.65 14.90 7.38
N TYR A 40 10.02 14.10 6.51
CA TYR A 40 8.69 14.43 5.94
C TYR A 40 7.53 14.15 6.90
N GLY A 41 7.78 13.44 7.99
CA GLY A 41 6.80 13.01 8.99
C GLY A 41 6.52 11.51 8.91
N LEU A 42 5.38 11.10 9.51
CA LEU A 42 5.01 9.69 9.62
C LEU A 42 4.37 9.17 8.33
N ALA A 43 4.82 8.00 7.87
CA ALA A 43 4.20 7.26 6.78
C ALA A 43 3.75 5.87 7.24
N LEU A 44 2.60 5.41 6.74
CA LEU A 44 2.03 4.10 7.01
C LEU A 44 1.99 3.27 5.72
N ASP A 45 2.60 2.09 5.73
CA ASP A 45 2.58 1.13 4.62
C ASP A 45 1.64 -0.03 4.97
N LEU A 46 0.46 -0.05 4.35
CA LEU A 46 -0.62 -1.01 4.60
C LEU A 46 -0.43 -2.28 3.79
N GLY A 47 -0.38 -3.42 4.48
CA GLY A 47 -0.03 -4.69 3.85
C GLY A 47 1.39 -4.65 3.31
N THR A 48 2.32 -4.19 4.13
CA THR A 48 3.72 -3.89 3.74
C THR A 48 4.46 -5.07 3.11
N GLY A 49 3.94 -6.30 3.26
CA GLY A 49 4.55 -7.50 2.72
C GLY A 49 5.99 -7.66 3.19
N SER A 50 6.92 -7.76 2.25
CA SER A 50 8.36 -7.81 2.54
C SER A 50 9.04 -6.44 2.66
N GLY A 51 8.27 -5.36 2.78
CA GLY A 51 8.75 -4.03 3.13
C GLY A 51 9.39 -3.23 2.01
N ILE A 52 9.25 -3.62 0.74
CA ILE A 52 9.97 -3.00 -0.39
C ILE A 52 9.72 -1.50 -0.44
N TRP A 53 8.46 -1.09 -0.45
CA TRP A 53 8.07 0.31 -0.62
C TRP A 53 8.15 1.13 0.66
N GLY A 54 7.88 0.49 1.81
CA GLY A 54 8.13 1.11 3.11
C GLY A 54 9.60 1.43 3.33
N ILE A 55 10.52 0.54 2.94
CA ILE A 55 11.97 0.78 2.97
C ILE A 55 12.35 1.93 2.03
N GLU A 56 11.75 2.01 0.84
CA GLU A 56 12.00 3.11 -0.09
C GLU A 56 11.55 4.46 0.49
N LEU A 57 10.38 4.52 1.13
CA LEU A 57 9.93 5.71 1.86
C LEU A 57 10.90 6.09 3.01
N ALA A 58 11.38 5.10 3.78
CA ALA A 58 12.32 5.35 4.86
C ALA A 58 13.66 5.94 4.35
N LYS A 59 14.18 5.42 3.23
CA LYS A 59 15.39 5.97 2.58
C LYS A 59 15.23 7.42 2.13
N ARG A 60 14.01 7.81 1.79
CA ARG A 60 13.69 9.19 1.38
C ARG A 60 13.56 10.16 2.54
N GLY A 61 13.44 9.67 3.77
CA GLY A 61 13.35 10.48 4.98
C GLY A 61 11.98 10.52 5.64
N TRP A 62 11.10 9.58 5.30
CA TRP A 62 9.86 9.32 6.04
C TRP A 62 10.13 8.44 7.26
N GLN A 63 9.40 8.67 8.34
CA GLN A 63 9.37 7.77 9.50
C GLN A 63 8.28 6.72 9.27
N VAL A 64 8.68 5.50 8.90
CA VAL A 64 7.74 4.50 8.35
C VAL A 64 7.31 3.49 9.39
N THR A 65 5.99 3.24 9.45
CA THR A 65 5.40 2.06 10.08
C THR A 65 4.79 1.18 8.99
N GLY A 66 5.25 -0.07 8.86
CA GLY A 66 4.66 -1.08 7.99
C GLY A 66 3.81 -2.06 8.80
N ILE A 67 2.61 -2.36 8.32
CA ILE A 67 1.71 -3.34 8.94
C ILE A 67 1.36 -4.45 7.96
N ASP A 68 1.40 -5.69 8.43
CA ASP A 68 0.96 -6.86 7.66
C ASP A 68 0.39 -7.94 8.59
N ILE A 69 -0.53 -8.75 8.09
CA ILE A 69 -1.13 -9.86 8.83
C ILE A 69 -0.32 -11.17 8.71
N VAL A 70 0.64 -11.22 7.78
CA VAL A 70 1.42 -12.41 7.43
C VAL A 70 2.81 -12.38 8.08
N ASP A 71 3.04 -13.23 9.06
CA ASP A 71 4.33 -13.28 9.78
C ASP A 71 5.53 -13.52 8.88
N LYS A 72 5.40 -14.42 7.88
CA LYS A 72 6.49 -14.71 6.93
C LYS A 72 6.85 -13.49 6.07
N ALA A 73 5.86 -12.68 5.70
CA ALA A 73 6.08 -11.42 5.00
C ALA A 73 6.88 -10.45 5.88
N LEU A 74 6.43 -10.26 7.13
CA LEU A 74 7.12 -9.40 8.09
C LEU A 74 8.52 -9.89 8.44
N GLN A 75 8.77 -11.21 8.47
CA GLN A 75 10.13 -11.73 8.65
C GLN A 75 11.04 -11.29 7.50
N ARG A 76 10.58 -11.43 6.26
CA ARG A 76 11.33 -10.94 5.08
C ARG A 76 11.54 -9.42 5.13
N ALA A 77 10.54 -8.66 5.62
CA ALA A 77 10.68 -7.23 5.81
C ALA A 77 11.77 -6.89 6.83
N ARG A 78 11.81 -7.60 7.98
CA ARG A 78 12.88 -7.41 9.00
C ARG A 78 14.27 -7.69 8.42
N ASP A 79 14.41 -8.78 7.66
CA ASP A 79 15.68 -9.14 7.02
C ASP A 79 16.13 -8.06 6.02
N ARG A 80 15.19 -7.45 5.28
CA ARG A 80 15.49 -6.34 4.35
C ARG A 80 15.84 -5.05 5.09
N VAL A 81 15.10 -4.69 6.13
CA VAL A 81 15.37 -3.53 6.99
C VAL A 81 16.77 -3.65 7.58
N GLN A 82 17.12 -4.81 8.14
CA GLN A 82 18.46 -5.06 8.68
C GLN A 82 19.56 -4.91 7.60
N LYS A 83 19.34 -5.46 6.41
CA LYS A 83 20.30 -5.37 5.29
C LYS A 83 20.47 -3.95 4.75
N THR A 84 19.44 -3.15 4.78
CA THR A 84 19.46 -1.78 4.23
C THR A 84 19.87 -0.73 5.27
N GLY A 85 19.82 -1.07 6.55
CA GLY A 85 20.18 -0.16 7.65
C GLY A 85 19.20 0.99 7.86
N VAL A 86 18.00 0.95 7.25
CA VAL A 86 16.97 1.97 7.48
C VAL A 86 16.24 1.72 8.80
N ASP A 87 15.71 2.79 9.41
CA ASP A 87 14.79 2.65 10.53
C ASP A 87 13.35 2.56 10.01
N MET A 88 12.71 1.40 10.23
CA MET A 88 11.32 1.14 9.85
C MET A 88 10.67 0.25 10.90
N ARG A 89 9.59 0.74 11.49
CA ARG A 89 8.80 -0.03 12.44
C ARG A 89 7.92 -1.02 11.70
N LEU A 90 7.95 -2.30 12.10
CA LEU A 90 7.15 -3.38 11.53
C LEU A 90 6.18 -3.95 12.57
N VAL A 91 4.90 -3.93 12.25
CA VAL A 91 3.81 -4.34 13.15
C VAL A 91 3.03 -5.48 12.51
N ARG A 92 2.77 -6.53 13.28
CA ARG A 92 1.80 -7.55 12.87
C ARG A 92 0.40 -7.08 13.23
N GLY A 93 -0.49 -6.98 12.25
CA GLY A 93 -1.85 -6.55 12.49
C GLY A 93 -2.73 -6.60 11.25
N ASP A 94 -4.01 -6.36 11.47
CA ASP A 94 -5.03 -6.28 10.42
C ASP A 94 -5.23 -4.81 10.03
N VAL A 95 -5.21 -4.49 8.74
CA VAL A 95 -5.45 -3.13 8.21
C VAL A 95 -6.86 -2.63 8.51
N THR A 96 -7.78 -3.52 8.87
CA THR A 96 -9.15 -3.19 9.28
C THR A 96 -9.28 -2.87 10.78
N ALA A 97 -8.15 -2.93 11.54
CA ALA A 97 -8.10 -2.71 12.99
C ALA A 97 -6.78 -2.02 13.41
N LEU A 98 -6.41 -0.94 12.74
CA LEU A 98 -5.11 -0.25 12.91
C LEU A 98 -4.90 0.27 14.32
N ARG A 99 -5.94 0.86 14.95
CA ARG A 99 -5.86 1.37 16.32
C ARG A 99 -5.62 0.25 17.32
N ALA A 100 -6.27 -0.90 17.15
CA ALA A 100 -6.07 -2.06 18.00
C ALA A 100 -4.66 -2.67 17.83
N ALA A 101 -4.03 -2.51 16.67
CA ALA A 101 -2.65 -2.90 16.43
C ALA A 101 -1.61 -1.95 17.08
N GLY A 102 -2.05 -0.83 17.66
CA GLY A 102 -1.19 0.12 18.37
C GLY A 102 -0.14 0.78 17.46
N ILE A 103 -0.46 1.04 16.20
CA ILE A 103 0.49 1.61 15.23
C ILE A 103 0.83 3.09 15.49
N GLY A 104 0.04 3.77 16.30
CA GLY A 104 0.14 5.22 16.51
C GLY A 104 -0.85 6.01 15.67
N SER A 105 -0.63 7.31 15.56
CA SER A 105 -1.47 8.26 14.81
C SER A 105 -0.60 9.35 14.16
N ASP A 106 -1.26 10.31 13.51
CA ASP A 106 -0.62 11.45 12.83
C ASP A 106 0.13 11.09 11.54
N PHE A 107 -0.24 9.99 10.91
CA PHE A 107 0.33 9.63 9.61
C PHE A 107 -0.07 10.66 8.55
N ARG A 108 0.93 11.20 7.83
CA ARG A 108 0.75 12.17 6.75
C ARG A 108 0.69 11.52 5.37
N LEU A 109 1.30 10.36 5.22
CA LEU A 109 1.25 9.56 4.01
C LEU A 109 0.82 8.14 4.36
N VAL A 110 -0.17 7.62 3.64
CA VAL A 110 -0.58 6.22 3.69
C VAL A 110 -0.38 5.62 2.32
N LEU A 111 0.32 4.51 2.28
CA LEU A 111 0.58 3.74 1.06
C LEU A 111 -0.13 2.39 1.15
N ASP A 112 -0.79 1.99 0.08
CA ASP A 112 -1.30 0.64 -0.15
C ASP A 112 -0.93 0.19 -1.56
N THR A 113 -0.12 -0.85 -1.64
CA THR A 113 0.35 -1.40 -2.92
C THR A 113 -0.40 -2.68 -3.32
N GLY A 114 -1.63 -2.84 -2.85
CA GLY A 114 -2.46 -3.96 -3.31
C GLY A 114 -3.26 -4.71 -2.27
N THR A 115 -3.41 -4.19 -1.06
CA THR A 115 -4.23 -4.81 -0.01
C THR A 115 -5.71 -4.49 -0.20
N PHE A 116 -6.06 -3.23 -0.43
CA PHE A 116 -7.44 -2.74 -0.52
C PHE A 116 -8.31 -3.52 -1.51
N HIS A 117 -7.80 -3.79 -2.70
CA HIS A 117 -8.60 -4.42 -3.75
C HIS A 117 -8.92 -5.91 -3.49
N ASP A 118 -8.22 -6.56 -2.55
CA ASP A 118 -8.48 -7.95 -2.14
C ASP A 118 -9.51 -8.05 -0.98
N LEU A 119 -9.77 -6.93 -0.31
CA LEU A 119 -10.75 -6.85 0.77
C LEU A 119 -12.19 -6.93 0.24
N ASN A 120 -13.12 -7.46 1.05
CA ASN A 120 -14.56 -7.33 0.78
C ASN A 120 -15.07 -5.92 1.17
N SER A 121 -16.31 -5.58 0.81
CA SER A 121 -16.85 -4.24 1.03
C SER A 121 -16.80 -3.81 2.50
N ALA A 122 -17.21 -4.66 3.43
CA ALA A 122 -17.19 -4.36 4.86
C ALA A 122 -15.75 -4.13 5.39
N GLN A 123 -14.79 -4.91 4.89
CA GLN A 123 -13.38 -4.75 5.23
C GLN A 123 -12.80 -3.45 4.66
N ARG A 124 -13.17 -3.06 3.44
CA ARG A 124 -12.75 -1.77 2.82
C ARG A 124 -13.24 -0.59 3.63
N GLU A 125 -14.51 -0.60 4.01
CA GLU A 125 -15.09 0.43 4.88
C GLU A 125 -14.41 0.48 6.25
N ALA A 126 -14.13 -0.68 6.85
CA ALA A 126 -13.40 -0.74 8.12
C ALA A 126 -11.99 -0.17 7.97
N MET A 127 -11.25 -0.56 6.91
CA MET A 127 -9.92 -0.02 6.61
C MET A 127 -9.97 1.50 6.42
N GLY A 128 -10.92 2.03 5.65
CA GLY A 128 -11.07 3.49 5.45
C GLY A 128 -11.36 4.25 6.73
N ARG A 129 -12.22 3.70 7.63
CA ARG A 129 -12.46 4.29 8.96
C ARG A 129 -11.20 4.27 9.83
N GLU A 130 -10.47 3.16 9.84
CA GLU A 130 -9.23 3.04 10.62
C GLU A 130 -8.13 3.97 10.10
N VAL A 131 -7.93 4.06 8.78
CA VAL A 131 -7.01 5.01 8.15
C VAL A 131 -7.39 6.44 8.53
N SER A 132 -8.68 6.81 8.44
CA SER A 132 -9.15 8.15 8.81
C SER A 132 -8.89 8.48 10.27
N ALA A 133 -8.95 7.48 11.17
CA ALA A 133 -8.73 7.66 12.60
C ALA A 133 -7.26 7.85 12.99
N VAL A 134 -6.31 7.33 12.18
CA VAL A 134 -4.87 7.37 12.50
C VAL A 134 -4.10 8.40 11.69
N THR A 135 -4.74 9.08 10.74
CA THR A 135 -4.08 10.07 9.86
C THR A 135 -4.26 11.51 10.33
N ALA A 136 -3.27 12.34 10.00
CA ALA A 136 -3.33 13.79 10.13
C ALA A 136 -4.41 14.41 9.22
N ARG A 137 -4.81 15.66 9.48
CA ARG A 137 -5.83 16.36 8.67
C ARG A 137 -5.38 16.64 7.24
N ASP A 138 -4.09 16.83 7.02
CA ASP A 138 -3.48 17.10 5.71
C ASP A 138 -2.94 15.84 5.02
N ALA A 139 -3.35 14.66 5.50
CA ALA A 139 -2.85 13.38 5.02
C ALA A 139 -3.23 13.10 3.57
N ILE A 140 -2.37 12.34 2.93
CA ILE A 140 -2.57 11.77 1.59
C ILE A 140 -2.61 10.25 1.69
N VAL A 141 -3.51 9.63 0.93
CA VAL A 141 -3.55 8.17 0.75
C VAL A 141 -3.25 7.86 -0.71
N LEU A 142 -2.30 6.98 -0.93
CA LEU A 142 -1.96 6.41 -2.24
C LEU A 142 -2.38 4.94 -2.25
N LEU A 143 -3.37 4.60 -3.06
CA LEU A 143 -3.89 3.23 -3.19
C LEU A 143 -3.62 2.70 -4.59
N LEU A 144 -2.97 1.55 -4.70
CA LEU A 144 -2.92 0.77 -5.93
C LEU A 144 -4.14 -0.15 -6.00
N VAL A 145 -4.99 0.04 -7.00
CA VAL A 145 -6.25 -0.69 -7.10
C VAL A 145 -6.37 -1.39 -8.45
N TRP A 146 -6.61 -2.70 -8.40
CA TRP A 146 -7.04 -3.48 -9.57
C TRP A 146 -8.53 -3.26 -9.80
N PRO A 147 -8.97 -3.02 -11.04
CA PRO A 147 -10.38 -2.87 -11.34
C PRO A 147 -11.13 -4.22 -11.20
N LYS A 148 -12.42 -4.14 -10.94
CA LYS A 148 -13.30 -5.31 -10.95
C LYS A 148 -13.31 -5.96 -12.33
N ARG A 149 -12.77 -7.16 -12.40
CA ARG A 149 -12.89 -8.04 -13.55
C ARG A 149 -13.19 -9.46 -13.06
N ARG A 150 -13.78 -10.29 -13.94
CA ARG A 150 -13.92 -11.72 -13.66
C ARG A 150 -12.54 -12.38 -13.65
N ARG A 151 -11.82 -12.27 -12.55
CA ARG A 151 -10.53 -12.94 -12.31
C ARG A 151 -10.66 -13.82 -11.08
N PRO A 152 -10.24 -15.10 -11.14
CA PRO A 152 -10.46 -16.04 -10.03
C PRO A 152 -9.66 -15.71 -8.76
N LEU A 153 -8.61 -14.88 -8.86
CA LEU A 153 -7.65 -14.66 -7.77
C LEU A 153 -7.68 -13.26 -7.17
N ILE A 154 -8.23 -12.25 -7.86
CA ILE A 154 -8.23 -10.84 -7.44
C ILE A 154 -9.66 -10.32 -7.48
N ARG A 155 -10.15 -9.80 -6.34
CA ARG A 155 -11.50 -9.24 -6.26
C ARG A 155 -11.65 -7.96 -7.07
N GLY A 156 -10.63 -7.10 -7.03
CA GLY A 156 -10.68 -5.78 -7.62
C GLY A 156 -11.64 -4.83 -6.90
N ALA A 157 -11.52 -3.53 -7.19
CA ALA A 157 -12.44 -2.51 -6.70
C ALA A 157 -12.75 -1.48 -7.79
N SER A 158 -13.94 -0.91 -7.75
CA SER A 158 -14.31 0.22 -8.57
C SER A 158 -13.96 1.55 -7.89
N ARG A 159 -13.93 2.65 -8.66
CA ARG A 159 -13.76 4.00 -8.10
C ARG A 159 -14.83 4.31 -7.05
N SER A 160 -16.08 3.98 -7.30
CA SER A 160 -17.17 4.21 -6.34
C SER A 160 -16.99 3.44 -5.03
N GLU A 161 -16.36 2.25 -5.05
CA GLU A 161 -16.03 1.51 -3.84
C GLU A 161 -14.84 2.12 -3.07
N VAL A 162 -13.88 2.72 -3.79
CA VAL A 162 -12.82 3.50 -3.14
C VAL A 162 -13.43 4.72 -2.44
N GLU A 163 -14.27 5.50 -3.13
CA GLU A 163 -14.93 6.68 -2.57
C GLU A 163 -15.85 6.33 -1.38
N ALA A 164 -16.61 5.24 -1.48
CA ALA A 164 -17.47 4.79 -0.39
C ALA A 164 -16.69 4.32 0.86
N ALA A 165 -15.51 3.74 0.67
CA ALA A 165 -14.67 3.27 1.78
C ALA A 165 -14.01 4.42 2.55
N PHE A 166 -13.84 5.60 1.94
CA PHE A 166 -13.14 6.74 2.49
C PHE A 166 -14.06 7.99 2.60
N PRO A 167 -15.10 7.97 3.45
CA PRO A 167 -15.94 9.14 3.67
C PRO A 167 -15.12 10.30 4.26
N GLY A 168 -15.31 11.53 3.74
CA GLY A 168 -14.52 12.72 4.10
C GLY A 168 -13.15 12.80 3.43
N TRP A 169 -12.95 11.96 2.39
CA TRP A 169 -11.77 12.03 1.52
C TRP A 169 -12.20 12.27 0.08
N LYS A 170 -11.40 13.03 -0.65
CA LYS A 170 -11.61 13.30 -2.08
C LYS A 170 -10.57 12.56 -2.90
N VAL A 171 -11.00 11.81 -3.91
CA VAL A 171 -10.12 11.28 -4.94
C VAL A 171 -9.67 12.44 -5.83
N THR A 172 -8.41 12.85 -5.71
CA THR A 172 -7.85 13.99 -6.47
C THR A 172 -7.24 13.57 -7.79
N ASP A 173 -6.70 12.35 -7.86
CA ASP A 173 -6.03 11.82 -9.05
C ASP A 173 -6.30 10.33 -9.20
N VAL A 174 -6.38 9.88 -10.46
CA VAL A 174 -6.40 8.46 -10.84
C VAL A 174 -5.45 8.28 -12.02
N GLU A 175 -4.41 7.49 -11.84
CA GLU A 175 -3.31 7.38 -12.80
C GLU A 175 -2.94 5.91 -13.06
N PRO A 176 -2.54 5.53 -14.28
CA PRO A 176 -2.07 4.15 -14.57
C PRO A 176 -0.88 3.77 -13.69
N SER A 177 -0.84 2.50 -13.27
CA SER A 177 0.25 1.97 -12.43
C SER A 177 1.55 1.79 -13.20
N HIS A 178 1.47 1.57 -14.51
CA HIS A 178 2.56 1.13 -15.38
C HIS A 178 3.16 -0.23 -14.99
N PHE A 179 2.46 -1.02 -14.20
CA PHE A 179 2.88 -2.38 -13.87
C PHE A 179 2.87 -3.26 -15.13
N ARG A 180 3.94 -4.02 -15.32
CA ARG A 180 4.04 -5.02 -16.37
C ARG A 180 4.28 -6.39 -15.74
N PRO A 181 3.31 -7.30 -15.82
CA PRO A 181 3.53 -8.65 -15.33
C PRO A 181 4.60 -9.37 -16.16
N PRO A 182 5.22 -10.41 -15.62
CA PRO A 182 6.10 -11.29 -16.39
C PRO A 182 5.41 -11.74 -17.68
N LYS A 183 6.14 -11.80 -18.80
CA LYS A 183 5.59 -12.08 -20.15
C LYS A 183 4.66 -13.29 -20.21
N ILE A 184 4.94 -14.33 -19.44
CA ILE A 184 4.12 -15.54 -19.35
C ILE A 184 2.73 -15.29 -18.73
N LEU A 185 2.58 -14.24 -17.94
CA LEU A 185 1.33 -13.83 -17.28
C LEU A 185 0.64 -12.67 -18.00
N GLU A 186 1.32 -11.99 -18.91
CA GLU A 186 0.82 -10.80 -19.62
C GLU A 186 -0.46 -11.10 -20.42
N LEU A 187 -0.55 -12.30 -20.99
CA LEU A 187 -1.72 -12.76 -21.73
C LEU A 187 -2.94 -13.03 -20.82
N LEU A 188 -2.69 -13.44 -19.57
CA LEU A 188 -3.71 -13.77 -18.57
C LEU A 188 -4.06 -12.57 -17.68
N LEU A 189 -3.09 -11.74 -17.39
CA LEU A 189 -3.20 -10.56 -16.54
C LEU A 189 -3.03 -9.33 -17.43
N LYS A 190 -4.09 -8.88 -18.10
CA LYS A 190 -4.07 -7.55 -18.74
C LYS A 190 -3.93 -6.52 -17.62
N PRO A 191 -2.73 -5.91 -17.41
CA PRO A 191 -2.52 -4.95 -16.34
C PRO A 191 -3.32 -3.69 -16.64
N ASP A 192 -4.17 -3.30 -15.73
CA ASP A 192 -4.96 -2.07 -15.80
C ASP A 192 -5.25 -1.51 -14.41
N GLU A 193 -4.34 -1.81 -13.47
CA GLU A 193 -4.40 -1.23 -12.16
C GLU A 193 -4.05 0.24 -12.21
N HIS A 194 -4.69 0.98 -11.33
CA HIS A 194 -4.54 2.42 -11.21
C HIS A 194 -4.14 2.81 -9.80
N TRP A 195 -3.32 3.85 -9.73
CA TRP A 195 -3.07 4.58 -8.51
C TRP A 195 -4.19 5.58 -8.28
N TYR A 196 -4.79 5.52 -7.09
CA TYR A 196 -5.73 6.51 -6.58
C TYR A 196 -5.01 7.36 -5.54
N ARG A 197 -5.05 8.67 -5.73
CA ARG A 197 -4.60 9.62 -4.74
C ARG A 197 -5.81 10.22 -4.04
N LEU A 198 -5.88 10.07 -2.72
CA LEU A 198 -6.94 10.65 -1.92
C LEU A 198 -6.35 11.71 -0.99
N ARG A 199 -7.09 12.79 -0.82
CA ARG A 199 -6.79 13.86 0.13
C ARG A 199 -7.97 14.03 1.07
N ARG A 200 -7.70 14.27 2.35
CA ARG A 200 -8.74 14.56 3.34
C ARG A 200 -9.38 15.92 3.04
N GLU A 201 -10.71 16.02 3.15
CA GLU A 201 -11.48 17.28 3.02
C GLU A 201 -11.47 18.10 4.30
#